data_348e77fe76afa88c031f49a226fde870
#
_entry.id   348e77fe76afa88c031f49a226fde870
#
_cell.length_a   1.000
_cell.length_b   1.000
_cell.length_c   1.000
_cell.angle_alpha   90.00
_cell.angle_beta   90.00
_cell.angle_gamma   90.00
#
_symmetry.space_group_name_H-M   'P 1'
#
loop_
_entity.id
_entity.type
_entity.pdbx_description
1 polymer ?
#
loop_
_entity_poly.entity_id
_entity_poly.type
_entity_poly.pdbx_seq_one_letter_code
_entity_poly.pdbx_strand_id
1 'polypeptide(L)'
;MLSVQVDATKGIAVLEPQGALSKEDFERAAKAIDPHLEKSGTLNGIVVRIQQFPGWDSFGALASHLRFVKNHHQKIARVALCTDSALGSVAPRIGRHFVKAEIRAFKFAEFEQARAWAAGAA
;
A
#
# COMPACT_ATOMS: atom_id res chain seq x y z
N MET A 1 -3.33 10.97 9.25
CA MET A 1 -2.92 11.53 7.96
C MET A 1 -2.07 10.53 7.18
N LEU A 2 -2.22 10.49 5.87
CA LEU A 2 -1.45 9.59 5.02
C LEU A 2 -0.63 10.40 4.02
N SER A 3 0.69 10.20 4.02
CA SER A 3 1.56 10.76 2.99
C SER A 3 1.57 9.82 1.80
N VAL A 4 1.37 10.34 0.60
CA VAL A 4 1.33 9.56 -0.64
C VAL A 4 2.30 10.18 -1.65
N GLN A 5 3.26 9.39 -2.12
CA GLN A 5 4.20 9.81 -3.15
C GLN A 5 4.21 8.80 -4.27
N VAL A 6 3.96 9.27 -5.50
CA VAL A 6 3.97 8.41 -6.69
C VAL A 6 5.25 8.68 -7.48
N ASP A 7 6.03 7.63 -7.72
CA ASP A 7 7.20 7.67 -8.58
C ASP A 7 6.79 7.07 -9.93
N ALA A 8 6.44 7.93 -10.88
CA ALA A 8 5.95 7.50 -12.19
C ALA A 8 7.03 6.77 -12.99
N THR A 9 8.31 7.10 -12.79
CA THR A 9 9.41 6.46 -13.50
C THR A 9 9.55 4.99 -13.12
N LYS A 10 9.44 4.69 -11.81
CA LYS A 10 9.54 3.32 -11.30
C LYS A 10 8.20 2.62 -11.22
N GLY A 11 7.11 3.34 -11.40
CA GLY A 11 5.75 2.80 -11.32
C GLY A 11 5.37 2.32 -9.92
N ILE A 12 5.78 3.04 -8.88
CA ILE A 12 5.45 2.71 -7.49
C ILE A 12 4.82 3.90 -6.77
N ALA A 13 4.04 3.59 -5.74
CA ALA A 13 3.52 4.58 -4.80
C ALA A 13 4.01 4.23 -3.40
N VAL A 14 4.47 5.23 -2.67
CA VAL A 14 4.90 5.06 -1.27
C VAL A 14 3.86 5.71 -0.38
N LEU A 15 3.28 4.91 0.51
CA LEU A 15 2.25 5.34 1.45
C LEU A 15 2.83 5.30 2.86
N GLU A 16 2.85 6.45 3.54
CA GLU A 16 3.37 6.55 4.90
C GLU A 16 2.28 7.10 5.83
N PRO A 17 1.60 6.22 6.58
CA PRO A 17 0.60 6.66 7.56
C PRO A 17 1.25 7.45 8.70
N GLN A 18 0.57 8.52 9.12
CA GLN A 18 0.98 9.39 10.23
C GLN A 18 -0.17 9.47 11.21
N GLY A 19 -0.33 8.46 12.05
CA GLY A 19 -1.45 8.31 12.96
C GLY A 19 -2.55 7.45 12.38
N ALA A 20 -3.68 7.35 13.09
CA ALA A 20 -4.80 6.52 12.69
C ALA A 20 -5.32 6.92 11.30
N LEU A 21 -5.64 5.93 10.49
CA LEU A 21 -6.10 6.13 9.12
C LEU A 21 -7.55 6.62 9.10
N SER A 22 -7.83 7.63 8.28
CA SER A 22 -9.15 8.20 8.09
C SER A 22 -9.73 7.83 6.73
N LYS A 23 -11.04 8.06 6.58
CA LYS A 23 -11.70 7.89 5.29
C LYS A 23 -11.04 8.76 4.21
N GLU A 24 -10.72 10.01 4.55
CA GLU A 24 -10.11 10.97 3.64
C GLU A 24 -8.71 10.53 3.20
N ASP A 25 -8.01 9.76 4.02
CA ASP A 25 -6.69 9.23 3.66
C ASP A 25 -6.78 8.29 2.46
N PHE A 26 -7.80 7.44 2.41
CA PHE A 26 -7.98 6.52 1.28
C PHE A 26 -8.46 7.24 0.03
N GLU A 27 -9.26 8.29 0.18
CA GLU A 27 -9.66 9.13 -0.94
C GLU A 27 -8.44 9.85 -1.55
N ARG A 28 -7.54 10.33 -0.69
CA ARG A 28 -6.29 10.98 -1.13
C ARG A 28 -5.39 9.99 -1.84
N ALA A 29 -5.28 8.78 -1.33
CA ALA A 29 -4.47 7.73 -1.97
C ALA A 29 -5.01 7.42 -3.36
N ALA A 30 -6.31 7.25 -3.51
CA ALA A 30 -6.93 7.01 -4.82
C ALA A 30 -6.68 8.17 -5.77
N LYS A 31 -6.84 9.41 -5.32
CA LYS A 31 -6.58 10.59 -6.15
C LYS A 31 -5.14 10.66 -6.65
N ALA A 32 -4.18 10.20 -5.87
CA ALA A 32 -2.77 10.20 -6.27
C ALA A 32 -2.44 9.05 -7.22
N ILE A 33 -3.06 7.89 -7.03
CA ILE A 33 -2.74 6.67 -7.77
C ILE A 33 -3.55 6.52 -9.05
N ASP A 34 -4.83 6.86 -9.04
CA ASP A 34 -5.73 6.65 -10.16
C ASP A 34 -5.28 7.31 -11.47
N PRO A 35 -4.75 8.55 -11.47
CA PRO A 35 -4.24 9.13 -12.73
C PRO A 35 -3.13 8.32 -13.36
N HIS A 36 -2.24 7.72 -12.54
CA HIS A 36 -1.19 6.84 -13.07
C HIS A 36 -1.80 5.56 -13.66
N LEU A 37 -2.81 4.99 -13.01
CA LEU A 37 -3.49 3.80 -13.51
C LEU A 37 -4.24 4.07 -14.80
N GLU A 38 -4.87 5.23 -14.94
CA GLU A 38 -5.55 5.62 -16.17
C GLU A 38 -4.57 5.75 -17.34
N LYS A 39 -3.37 6.25 -17.08
CA LYS A 39 -2.34 6.46 -18.11
C LYS A 39 -1.62 5.17 -18.46
N SER A 40 -1.26 4.34 -17.48
CA SER A 40 -0.41 3.16 -17.65
C SER A 40 -1.15 1.84 -17.57
N GLY A 41 -2.37 1.82 -17.07
CA GLY A 41 -3.17 0.61 -16.87
C GLY A 41 -2.84 -0.14 -15.58
N THR A 42 -1.59 -0.12 -15.12
CA THR A 42 -1.13 -0.83 -13.94
C THR A 42 -0.11 -0.03 -13.15
N LEU A 43 0.08 -0.42 -11.90
CA LEU A 43 1.12 0.09 -11.02
C LEU A 43 2.00 -1.09 -10.62
N ASN A 44 3.32 -0.95 -10.71
CA ASN A 44 4.24 -2.05 -10.37
C ASN A 44 4.13 -2.43 -8.90
N GLY A 45 4.03 -1.44 -8.02
CA GLY A 45 3.93 -1.73 -6.61
C GLY A 45 3.50 -0.56 -5.76
N ILE A 46 3.05 -0.92 -4.55
CA ILE A 46 2.79 0.01 -3.47
C ILE A 46 3.70 -0.38 -2.32
N VAL A 47 4.34 0.60 -1.69
CA VAL A 47 5.11 0.40 -0.46
C VAL A 47 4.37 1.10 0.66
N VAL A 48 3.94 0.35 1.67
CA VAL A 48 3.38 0.91 2.88
C VAL A 48 4.47 0.89 3.94
N ARG A 49 4.88 2.07 4.41
CA ARG A 49 5.97 2.21 5.37
C ARG A 49 5.46 2.81 6.67
N ILE A 50 5.45 2.02 7.72
CA ILE A 50 5.10 2.47 9.07
C ILE A 50 5.69 1.53 10.11
N GLN A 51 6.28 2.07 11.17
CA GLN A 51 6.92 1.24 12.18
C GLN A 51 5.90 0.35 12.89
N GLN A 52 4.78 0.92 13.34
CA GLN A 52 3.69 0.19 13.98
C GLN A 52 2.37 0.57 13.31
N PHE A 53 1.51 -0.40 13.06
CA PHE A 53 0.22 -0.14 12.42
C PHE A 53 -0.63 0.79 13.30
N PRO A 54 -1.09 1.94 12.75
CA PRO A 54 -1.78 2.95 13.56
C PRO A 54 -3.27 2.70 13.76
N GLY A 55 -3.86 1.73 13.05
CA GLY A 55 -5.30 1.50 13.09
C GLY A 55 -6.10 2.49 12.25
N TRP A 56 -7.42 2.42 12.40
CA TRP A 56 -8.37 3.29 11.72
C TRP A 56 -9.06 4.19 12.77
N ASP A 57 -9.36 5.44 12.40
CA ASP A 57 -10.01 6.38 13.32
C ASP A 57 -11.51 6.12 13.49
N SER A 58 -12.11 5.33 12.57
CA SER A 58 -13.54 5.04 12.60
C SER A 58 -13.83 3.75 11.84
N PHE A 59 -15.01 3.21 12.04
CA PHE A 59 -15.49 2.07 11.26
C PHE A 59 -15.62 2.44 9.78
N GLY A 60 -16.00 3.68 9.48
CA GLY A 60 -16.05 4.19 8.10
C GLY A 60 -14.69 4.18 7.42
N ALA A 61 -13.62 4.48 8.16
CA ALA A 61 -12.26 4.43 7.63
C ALA A 61 -11.86 2.99 7.28
N LEU A 62 -12.20 2.01 8.12
CA LEU A 62 -11.96 0.60 7.81
C LEU A 62 -12.71 0.19 6.55
N ALA A 63 -13.98 0.57 6.42
CA ALA A 63 -14.77 0.27 5.22
C ALA A 63 -14.16 0.91 3.97
N SER A 64 -13.63 2.12 4.08
CA SER A 64 -12.95 2.81 2.97
C SER A 64 -11.66 2.09 2.57
N HIS A 65 -10.92 1.54 3.53
CA HIS A 65 -9.72 0.74 3.26
C HIS A 65 -10.09 -0.51 2.45
N LEU A 66 -11.10 -1.24 2.89
CA LEU A 66 -11.54 -2.45 2.18
C LEU A 66 -12.00 -2.14 0.76
N ARG A 67 -12.70 -1.03 0.58
CA ARG A 67 -13.13 -0.58 -0.75
C ARG A 67 -11.95 -0.20 -1.63
N PHE A 68 -10.96 0.48 -1.07
CA PHE A 68 -9.74 0.83 -1.79
C PHE A 68 -9.04 -0.43 -2.29
N VAL A 69 -8.86 -1.43 -1.43
CA VAL A 69 -8.24 -2.71 -1.80
C VAL A 69 -9.05 -3.39 -2.90
N LYS A 70 -10.38 -3.47 -2.74
CA LYS A 70 -11.27 -4.09 -3.72
C LYS A 70 -11.12 -3.44 -5.11
N ASN A 71 -11.02 -2.11 -5.15
CA ASN A 71 -10.99 -1.38 -6.42
C ASN A 71 -9.61 -1.37 -7.08
N HIS A 72 -8.54 -1.61 -6.33
CA HIS A 72 -7.17 -1.39 -6.83
C HIS A 72 -6.31 -2.64 -6.92
N HIS A 73 -6.59 -3.71 -6.16
CA HIS A 73 -5.66 -4.84 -6.05
C HIS A 73 -5.37 -5.55 -7.38
N GLN A 74 -6.30 -5.52 -8.34
CA GLN A 74 -6.09 -6.18 -9.63
C GLN A 74 -5.20 -5.37 -10.56
N LYS A 75 -5.01 -4.08 -10.29
CA LYS A 75 -4.19 -3.17 -11.10
C LYS A 75 -2.81 -2.93 -10.50
N ILE A 76 -2.54 -3.53 -9.35
CA ILE A 76 -1.29 -3.37 -8.60
C ILE A 76 -0.62 -4.74 -8.52
N ALA A 77 0.61 -4.85 -9.03
CA ALA A 77 1.29 -6.15 -9.09
C ALA A 77 1.82 -6.60 -7.73
N ARG A 78 2.38 -5.66 -6.94
CA ARG A 78 3.05 -5.99 -5.68
C ARG A 78 2.70 -4.99 -4.59
N VAL A 79 2.62 -5.48 -3.35
CA VAL A 79 2.45 -4.63 -2.17
C VAL A 79 3.53 -4.99 -1.17
N ALA A 80 4.41 -4.05 -0.86
CA ALA A 80 5.46 -4.22 0.15
C ALA A 80 4.99 -3.59 1.46
N LEU A 81 4.92 -4.39 2.52
CA LEU A 81 4.60 -3.91 3.86
C LEU A 81 5.90 -3.75 4.64
N CYS A 82 6.36 -2.51 4.76
CA CYS A 82 7.62 -2.16 5.40
C CYS A 82 7.31 -1.71 6.82
N THR A 83 7.28 -2.67 7.77
CA THR A 83 6.82 -2.40 9.12
C THR A 83 7.40 -3.39 10.12
N ASP A 84 7.55 -2.97 11.37
CA ASP A 84 7.91 -3.82 12.49
C ASP A 84 6.67 -4.34 13.23
N SER A 85 5.47 -3.94 12.80
CA SER A 85 4.21 -4.40 13.37
C SER A 85 4.02 -5.90 13.14
N ALA A 86 3.37 -6.58 14.08
CA ALA A 86 3.00 -8.00 13.95
C ALA A 86 2.11 -8.26 12.73
N LEU A 87 1.35 -7.28 12.26
CA LEU A 87 0.54 -7.41 11.06
C LEU A 87 1.38 -7.65 9.81
N GLY A 88 2.64 -7.20 9.80
CA GLY A 88 3.55 -7.45 8.69
C GLY A 88 3.78 -8.92 8.43
N SER A 89 3.75 -9.77 9.47
CA SER A 89 3.93 -11.22 9.30
C SER A 89 2.64 -11.95 8.96
N VAL A 90 1.48 -11.39 9.29
CA VAL A 90 0.17 -12.02 9.08
C VAL A 90 -0.47 -11.60 7.77
N ALA A 91 -0.36 -10.32 7.41
CA ALA A 91 -1.03 -9.76 6.24
C ALA A 91 -0.71 -10.49 4.93
N PRO A 92 0.55 -10.89 4.64
CA PRO A 92 0.82 -11.62 3.40
C PRO A 92 0.10 -12.96 3.32
N ARG A 93 -0.06 -13.66 4.45
CA ARG A 93 -0.74 -14.96 4.48
C ARG A 93 -2.22 -14.82 4.20
N ILE A 94 -2.86 -13.80 4.78
CA ILE A 94 -4.28 -13.54 4.58
C ILE A 94 -4.51 -12.95 3.20
N GLY A 95 -3.70 -11.96 2.83
CA GLY A 95 -3.86 -11.20 1.59
C GLY A 95 -3.85 -12.08 0.34
N ARG A 96 -2.99 -13.10 0.28
CA ARG A 96 -2.91 -13.94 -0.91
C ARG A 96 -4.18 -14.73 -1.22
N HIS A 97 -5.10 -14.85 -0.24
CA HIS A 97 -6.40 -15.48 -0.46
C HIS A 97 -7.46 -14.51 -0.96
N PHE A 98 -7.25 -13.19 -0.80
CA PHE A 98 -8.27 -12.18 -1.05
C PHE A 98 -7.87 -11.13 -2.07
N VAL A 99 -6.59 -10.98 -2.37
CA VAL A 99 -6.09 -9.99 -3.32
C VAL A 99 -5.23 -10.64 -4.37
N LYS A 100 -5.26 -10.08 -5.58
CA LYS A 100 -4.45 -10.56 -6.70
C LYS A 100 -2.99 -10.12 -6.58
N ALA A 101 -2.73 -8.96 -5.97
CA ALA A 101 -1.38 -8.45 -5.79
C ALA A 101 -0.55 -9.38 -4.90
N GLU A 102 0.73 -9.52 -5.22
CA GLU A 102 1.67 -10.24 -4.37
C GLU A 102 2.06 -9.37 -3.19
N ILE A 103 1.91 -9.87 -1.97
CA ILE A 103 2.19 -9.12 -0.75
C ILE A 103 3.43 -9.71 -0.08
N ARG A 104 4.38 -8.85 0.27
CA ARG A 104 5.60 -9.25 0.96
C ARG A 104 5.90 -8.30 2.11
N ALA A 105 6.33 -8.86 3.24
CA ALA A 105 6.69 -8.08 4.42
C ALA A 105 8.19 -7.81 4.45
N PHE A 106 8.53 -6.60 4.89
CA PHE A 106 9.90 -6.14 5.13
C PHE A 106 9.96 -5.48 6.50
N LYS A 107 11.13 -5.48 7.12
CA LYS A 107 11.35 -4.71 8.34
C LYS A 107 11.28 -3.21 8.02
N PHE A 108 10.91 -2.41 9.00
CA PHE A 108 10.82 -0.95 8.80
C PHE A 108 12.14 -0.37 8.27
N ALA A 109 13.29 -0.88 8.74
CA ALA A 109 14.60 -0.44 8.30
C ALA A 109 14.96 -0.89 6.88
N GLU A 110 14.21 -1.84 6.30
CA GLU A 110 14.49 -2.38 4.96
C GLU A 110 13.74 -1.64 3.85
N PHE A 111 13.60 -0.33 3.99
CA PHE A 111 12.82 0.49 3.05
C PHE A 111 13.36 0.43 1.63
N GLU A 112 14.67 0.49 1.44
CA GLU A 112 15.25 0.46 0.09
C GLU A 112 15.02 -0.89 -0.60
N GLN A 113 15.12 -1.99 0.14
CA GLN A 113 14.81 -3.31 -0.41
C GLN A 113 13.32 -3.43 -0.77
N ALA A 114 12.45 -2.86 0.08
CA ALA A 114 11.01 -2.87 -0.18
C ALA A 114 10.67 -2.10 -1.46
N ARG A 115 11.27 -0.92 -1.64
CA ARG A 115 11.07 -0.11 -2.85
C ARG A 115 11.55 -0.84 -4.10
N ALA A 116 12.73 -1.42 -4.05
CA ALA A 116 13.30 -2.14 -5.18
C ALA A 116 12.41 -3.32 -5.59
N TRP A 117 11.96 -4.10 -4.61
CA TRP A 117 11.08 -5.22 -4.87
C TRP A 117 9.73 -4.76 -5.45
N ALA A 118 9.13 -3.72 -4.88
CA ALA A 118 7.84 -3.19 -5.35
C ALA A 118 7.93 -2.66 -6.79
N ALA A 119 9.08 -2.10 -7.17
CA ALA A 119 9.32 -1.61 -8.52
C ALA A 119 9.55 -2.73 -9.55
N GLY A 120 9.66 -3.98 -9.10
CA GLY A 120 9.89 -5.12 -9.97
C GLY A 120 11.34 -5.54 -10.10
N ALA A 121 12.24 -4.96 -9.32
CA ALA A 121 13.63 -5.41 -9.29
C ALA A 121 13.71 -6.78 -8.59
N ALA A 122 14.60 -7.61 -9.08
CA ALA A 122 14.79 -8.96 -8.55
C ALA A 122 15.32 -8.95 -7.12
#